data_4e120b7617e273545cb189cb8afa9514
#
_entry.id   4e120b7617e273545cb189cb8afa9514
#
_cell.length_a   1.000
_cell.length_b   1.000
_cell.length_c   1.000
_cell.angle_alpha   90.00
_cell.angle_beta   90.00
_cell.angle_gamma   90.00
#
_symmetry.space_group_name_H-M   'P 1'
#
loop_
_entity.id
_entity.type
_entity.pdbx_description
1 polymer ?
#
loop_
_entity_poly.entity_id
_entity_poly.type
_entity_poly.pdbx_seq_one_letter_code
_entity_poly.pdbx_strand_id
1 'polypeptide(L)'
;MSENFKQMLAESGLPTEETQIRQEFERLTEKEGLITNTSRMSPFWRLITAIAVKPVKWLTDHFIAEILPNLFVKTAKDSWLQIQAWAVGLDFKAATKAEGVVHFTKESDVTDLTIKAGTVIQTERINDVIFRLIVTQDTVIPKGVLRAPVPVIAEQAGANFNLAAGYYRILPESIAGVSAVENLEDWLTSPGADRETNDELRERYRTQFSSVGQHHIDSVYKGMIAKVAALSVDRIYFKHDAPRGPGTANAYLLLDTGVTSQPFIDKVNRHVRDEGFHGHGDDLICYAMPETKHNLTCAIYFQPSILSAMCVNKKSCNKWKI
;
A
#
# COMPACT_ATOMS: atom_id res chain seq x y z
N MET A 1 -7.70 -24.62 3.19
CA MET A 1 -7.51 -24.28 4.62
C MET A 1 -8.71 -24.59 5.49
N SER A 2 -9.92 -24.26 5.09
CA SER A 2 -11.14 -24.62 5.86
C SER A 2 -11.28 -26.13 6.09
N GLU A 3 -10.90 -26.96 5.12
CA GLU A 3 -10.86 -28.43 5.28
C GLU A 3 -9.89 -28.89 6.37
N ASN A 4 -8.72 -28.27 6.49
CA ASN A 4 -7.76 -28.61 7.55
C ASN A 4 -8.31 -28.27 8.94
N PHE A 5 -9.02 -27.15 9.08
CA PHE A 5 -9.64 -26.78 10.35
C PHE A 5 -10.82 -27.72 10.69
N LYS A 6 -11.61 -28.13 9.70
CA LYS A 6 -12.68 -29.09 9.86
C LYS A 6 -12.14 -30.45 10.33
N GLN A 7 -11.07 -30.91 9.71
CA GLN A 7 -10.40 -32.15 10.11
C GLN A 7 -9.86 -32.07 11.54
N MET A 8 -9.18 -30.98 11.89
CA MET A 8 -8.65 -30.75 13.24
C MET A 8 -9.75 -30.78 14.30
N LEU A 9 -10.93 -30.18 14.03
CA LEU A 9 -12.07 -30.21 14.94
C LEU A 9 -12.65 -31.63 15.05
N ALA A 10 -12.76 -32.35 13.94
CA ALA A 10 -13.22 -33.73 13.94
C ALA A 10 -12.26 -34.65 14.73
N GLU A 11 -10.95 -34.48 14.59
CA GLU A 11 -9.93 -35.20 15.36
C GLU A 11 -10.00 -34.88 16.86
N SER A 12 -10.43 -33.66 17.23
CA SER A 12 -10.66 -33.28 18.63
C SER A 12 -11.97 -33.83 19.22
N GLY A 13 -12.76 -34.56 18.43
CA GLY A 13 -14.01 -35.18 18.86
C GLY A 13 -15.26 -34.27 18.72
N LEU A 14 -15.13 -33.08 18.10
CA LEU A 14 -16.27 -32.20 17.84
C LEU A 14 -17.01 -32.64 16.58
N PRO A 15 -18.37 -32.78 16.64
CA PRO A 15 -19.16 -33.13 15.49
C PRO A 15 -19.18 -31.97 14.49
N THR A 16 -18.68 -32.19 13.28
CA THR A 16 -18.63 -31.17 12.22
C THR A 16 -19.68 -31.38 11.13
N GLU A 17 -20.20 -32.61 10.98
CA GLU A 17 -21.22 -32.93 10.01
C GLU A 17 -22.63 -32.95 10.62
N GLU A 18 -23.63 -32.62 9.83
CA GLU A 18 -25.04 -32.61 10.29
C GLU A 18 -25.48 -33.97 10.85
N THR A 19 -25.01 -35.05 10.25
CA THR A 19 -25.27 -36.41 10.71
C THR A 19 -24.69 -36.70 12.09
N GLN A 20 -23.47 -36.24 12.36
CA GLN A 20 -22.78 -36.39 13.63
C GLN A 20 -23.47 -35.55 14.73
N ILE A 21 -23.79 -34.29 14.40
CA ILE A 21 -24.53 -33.38 15.32
C ILE A 21 -25.87 -33.97 15.68
N ARG A 22 -26.56 -34.55 14.71
CA ARG A 22 -27.84 -35.24 14.93
C ARG A 22 -27.69 -36.47 15.85
N GLN A 23 -26.69 -37.29 15.59
CA GLN A 23 -26.44 -38.49 16.42
C GLN A 23 -26.11 -38.09 17.86
N GLU A 24 -25.33 -37.06 18.03
CA GLU A 24 -24.98 -36.54 19.39
C GLU A 24 -26.25 -35.99 20.08
N PHE A 25 -27.06 -35.24 19.38
CA PHE A 25 -28.37 -34.77 19.89
C PHE A 25 -29.30 -35.91 20.28
N GLU A 26 -29.44 -36.95 19.44
CA GLU A 26 -30.22 -38.15 19.72
C GLU A 26 -29.71 -38.88 20.99
N ARG A 27 -28.37 -39.05 21.09
CA ARG A 27 -27.69 -39.66 22.24
C ARG A 27 -27.96 -38.91 23.54
N LEU A 28 -27.87 -37.58 23.52
CA LEU A 28 -28.14 -36.74 24.69
C LEU A 28 -29.63 -36.81 25.10
N THR A 29 -30.54 -36.80 24.13
CA THR A 29 -31.99 -36.85 24.38
C THR A 29 -32.41 -38.20 24.98
N GLU A 30 -31.84 -39.30 24.48
CA GLU A 30 -32.04 -40.64 25.04
C GLU A 30 -31.54 -40.76 26.48
N LYS A 31 -30.38 -40.20 26.78
CA LYS A 31 -29.78 -40.18 28.10
C LYS A 31 -30.66 -39.44 29.12
N GLU A 32 -31.28 -38.34 28.72
CA GLU A 32 -32.18 -37.57 29.60
C GLU A 32 -33.57 -38.20 29.74
N GLY A 33 -33.97 -39.10 28.85
CA GLY A 33 -35.21 -39.87 28.94
C GLY A 33 -36.51 -39.05 28.81
N LEU A 34 -36.39 -37.77 28.34
CA LEU A 34 -37.50 -36.83 28.28
C LEU A 34 -38.45 -37.10 27.08
N ILE A 35 -37.93 -37.69 26.03
CA ILE A 35 -38.65 -37.98 24.81
C ILE A 35 -38.61 -39.48 24.52
N THR A 36 -39.76 -40.11 24.50
CA THR A 36 -39.88 -41.58 24.32
C THR A 36 -40.02 -42.00 22.88
N ASN A 37 -40.49 -41.09 21.97
CA ASN A 37 -40.64 -41.38 20.55
C ASN A 37 -39.64 -40.56 19.72
N THR A 38 -38.45 -41.15 19.50
CA THR A 38 -37.37 -40.62 18.67
C THR A 38 -37.42 -41.14 17.22
N SER A 39 -38.57 -41.69 16.78
CA SER A 39 -38.71 -42.19 15.43
C SER A 39 -38.55 -41.10 14.38
N ARG A 40 -37.75 -41.37 13.36
CA ARG A 40 -37.57 -40.49 12.19
C ARG A 40 -38.87 -40.23 11.41
N MET A 41 -39.92 -41.04 11.61
CA MET A 41 -41.23 -40.85 11.04
C MET A 41 -42.10 -39.88 11.86
N SER A 42 -41.75 -39.59 13.11
CA SER A 42 -42.49 -38.65 13.95
C SER A 42 -42.32 -37.22 13.45
N PRO A 43 -43.38 -36.50 13.05
CA PRO A 43 -43.27 -35.08 12.65
C PRO A 43 -42.76 -34.20 13.77
N PHE A 44 -43.14 -34.49 15.02
CA PHE A 44 -42.66 -33.76 16.19
C PHE A 44 -41.15 -33.95 16.39
N TRP A 45 -40.65 -35.17 16.33
CA TRP A 45 -39.25 -35.47 16.47
C TRP A 45 -38.39 -34.79 15.35
N ARG A 46 -38.91 -34.82 14.12
CA ARG A 46 -38.26 -34.14 12.98
C ARG A 46 -38.18 -32.64 13.18
N LEU A 47 -39.22 -32.01 13.73
CA LEU A 47 -39.22 -30.58 14.02
C LEU A 47 -38.19 -30.22 15.11
N ILE A 48 -38.22 -30.93 16.23
CA ILE A 48 -37.29 -30.69 17.35
C ILE A 48 -35.86 -30.90 16.91
N THR A 49 -35.58 -32.00 16.19
CA THR A 49 -34.24 -32.26 15.65
C THR A 49 -33.78 -31.16 14.69
N ALA A 50 -34.67 -30.69 13.81
CA ALA A 50 -34.34 -29.62 12.88
C ALA A 50 -34.05 -28.30 13.60
N ILE A 51 -34.82 -27.95 14.64
CA ILE A 51 -34.60 -26.72 15.43
C ILE A 51 -33.30 -26.80 16.22
N ALA A 52 -32.88 -27.96 16.69
CA ALA A 52 -31.63 -28.12 17.43
C ALA A 52 -30.43 -28.25 16.50
N VAL A 53 -30.49 -29.11 15.48
CA VAL A 53 -29.34 -29.49 14.65
C VAL A 53 -28.94 -28.40 13.66
N LYS A 54 -29.92 -27.75 13.02
CA LYS A 54 -29.61 -26.76 11.98
C LYS A 54 -28.88 -25.52 12.49
N PRO A 55 -29.28 -24.89 13.61
CA PRO A 55 -28.51 -23.76 14.17
C PRO A 55 -27.08 -24.16 14.61
N VAL A 56 -26.95 -25.35 15.21
CA VAL A 56 -25.62 -25.85 15.62
C VAL A 56 -24.75 -26.08 14.39
N LYS A 57 -25.29 -26.72 13.35
CA LYS A 57 -24.52 -26.89 12.10
C LYS A 57 -24.14 -25.58 11.47
N TRP A 58 -25.06 -24.61 11.37
CA TRP A 58 -24.74 -23.27 10.88
C TRP A 58 -23.64 -22.59 11.72
N LEU A 59 -23.75 -22.66 13.05
CA LEU A 59 -22.75 -22.08 13.95
C LEU A 59 -21.38 -22.76 13.78
N THR A 60 -21.35 -24.09 13.67
CA THR A 60 -20.13 -24.86 13.42
C THR A 60 -19.49 -24.49 12.09
N ASP A 61 -20.28 -24.39 11.04
CA ASP A 61 -19.78 -23.97 9.71
C ASP A 61 -19.22 -22.57 9.74
N HIS A 62 -19.94 -21.64 10.38
CA HIS A 62 -19.45 -20.26 10.54
C HIS A 62 -18.18 -20.20 11.36
N PHE A 63 -18.07 -20.98 12.42
CA PHE A 63 -16.86 -21.07 13.24
C PHE A 63 -15.67 -21.57 12.44
N ILE A 64 -15.85 -22.62 11.63
CA ILE A 64 -14.81 -23.19 10.77
C ILE A 64 -14.42 -22.24 9.63
N ALA A 65 -15.40 -21.59 8.99
CA ALA A 65 -15.17 -20.79 7.81
C ALA A 65 -14.62 -19.39 8.13
N GLU A 66 -15.12 -18.77 9.21
CA GLU A 66 -14.83 -17.36 9.51
C GLU A 66 -14.02 -17.16 10.79
N ILE A 67 -14.33 -17.89 11.88
CA ILE A 67 -13.66 -17.58 13.16
C ILE A 67 -12.29 -18.23 13.25
N LEU A 68 -12.18 -19.53 13.02
CA LEU A 68 -10.91 -20.25 13.14
C LEU A 68 -9.78 -19.69 12.23
N PRO A 69 -10.03 -19.42 10.95
CA PRO A 69 -9.00 -18.80 10.11
C PRO A 69 -8.52 -17.45 10.62
N ASN A 70 -9.40 -16.68 11.24
CA ASN A 70 -9.11 -15.34 11.73
C ASN A 70 -8.39 -15.31 13.09
N LEU A 71 -8.24 -16.46 13.78
CA LEU A 71 -7.42 -16.56 14.99
C LEU A 71 -5.92 -16.53 14.72
N PHE A 72 -5.50 -16.77 13.49
CA PHE A 72 -4.08 -16.85 13.13
C PHE A 72 -3.68 -15.69 12.24
N VAL A 73 -2.59 -15.01 12.55
CA VAL A 73 -2.06 -13.88 11.75
C VAL A 73 -1.91 -14.22 10.26
N LYS A 74 -1.52 -15.46 9.96
CA LYS A 74 -1.32 -15.93 8.59
C LYS A 74 -2.60 -15.87 7.73
N THR A 75 -3.76 -16.05 8.34
CA THR A 75 -5.05 -16.21 7.66
C THR A 75 -6.07 -15.14 8.03
N ALA A 76 -5.82 -14.41 9.12
CA ALA A 76 -6.68 -13.30 9.57
C ALA A 76 -6.77 -12.20 8.52
N LYS A 77 -7.94 -11.58 8.40
CA LYS A 77 -8.22 -10.51 7.44
C LYS A 77 -8.76 -9.27 8.14
N ASP A 78 -8.48 -8.13 7.55
CA ASP A 78 -9.06 -6.82 7.91
C ASP A 78 -9.11 -6.58 9.43
N SER A 79 -10.29 -6.47 10.00
CA SER A 79 -10.49 -6.17 11.42
C SER A 79 -9.86 -7.18 12.37
N TRP A 80 -9.86 -8.47 12.00
CA TRP A 80 -9.26 -9.51 12.82
C TRP A 80 -7.73 -9.40 12.82
N LEU A 81 -7.15 -9.12 11.66
CA LEU A 81 -5.71 -8.88 11.55
C LEU A 81 -5.31 -7.61 12.31
N GLN A 82 -6.15 -6.56 12.24
CA GLN A 82 -5.94 -5.32 13.00
C GLN A 82 -5.92 -5.56 14.51
N ILE A 83 -6.85 -6.35 15.05
CA ILE A 83 -6.87 -6.70 16.47
C ILE A 83 -5.57 -7.41 16.91
N GLN A 84 -5.09 -8.35 16.07
CA GLN A 84 -3.85 -9.06 16.36
C GLN A 84 -2.63 -8.14 16.25
N ALA A 85 -2.59 -7.26 15.25
CA ALA A 85 -1.53 -6.27 15.09
C ALA A 85 -1.51 -5.26 16.24
N TRP A 86 -2.68 -4.81 16.69
CA TRP A 86 -2.81 -3.93 17.84
C TRP A 86 -2.22 -4.54 19.14
N ALA A 87 -2.36 -5.85 19.33
CA ALA A 87 -1.78 -6.55 20.49
C ALA A 87 -0.25 -6.44 20.58
N VAL A 88 0.43 -6.13 19.45
CA VAL A 88 1.88 -5.89 19.37
C VAL A 88 2.23 -4.43 19.07
N GLY A 89 1.27 -3.51 19.23
CA GLY A 89 1.47 -2.09 19.03
C GLY A 89 1.55 -1.65 17.56
N LEU A 90 0.97 -2.40 16.64
CA LEU A 90 0.91 -2.07 15.22
C LEU A 90 -0.52 -1.73 14.81
N ASP A 91 -0.64 -0.69 13.97
CA ASP A 91 -1.87 -0.34 13.26
C ASP A 91 -1.63 -0.33 11.74
N PHE A 92 -2.70 -0.46 10.94
CA PHE A 92 -2.62 -0.24 9.52
C PHE A 92 -2.08 1.15 9.20
N LYS A 93 -1.13 1.23 8.28
CA LYS A 93 -0.74 2.52 7.72
C LYS A 93 -1.90 3.08 6.90
N ALA A 94 -2.30 4.30 7.22
CA ALA A 94 -3.28 5.02 6.42
C ALA A 94 -2.69 5.44 5.07
N ALA A 95 -3.55 5.65 4.08
CA ALA A 95 -3.14 6.28 2.83
C ALA A 95 -2.60 7.70 3.10
N THR A 96 -1.52 8.07 2.42
CA THR A 96 -0.88 9.38 2.56
C THR A 96 -0.92 10.13 1.23
N LYS A 97 -0.92 11.48 1.32
CA LYS A 97 -0.86 12.34 0.15
C LYS A 97 0.58 12.53 -0.31
N ALA A 98 0.77 12.64 -1.63
CA ALA A 98 2.04 13.07 -2.18
C ALA A 98 2.29 14.55 -1.85
N GLU A 99 3.48 14.87 -1.36
CA GLU A 99 3.93 16.22 -1.12
C GLU A 99 5.20 16.49 -1.93
N GLY A 100 5.32 17.69 -2.43
CA GLY A 100 6.47 18.02 -3.25
C GLY A 100 6.55 19.48 -3.62
N VAL A 101 7.38 19.75 -4.62
CA VAL A 101 7.64 21.09 -5.10
C VAL A 101 7.47 21.16 -6.61
N VAL A 102 6.64 22.08 -7.06
CA VAL A 102 6.42 22.35 -8.50
C VAL A 102 7.02 23.72 -8.84
N HIS A 103 7.63 23.83 -10.00
CA HIS A 103 8.28 25.05 -10.44
C HIS A 103 7.33 25.90 -11.29
N PHE A 104 7.12 27.13 -10.86
CA PHE A 104 6.39 28.14 -11.64
C PHE A 104 7.38 29.04 -12.35
N THR A 105 7.13 29.30 -13.64
CA THR A 105 7.91 30.19 -14.47
C THR A 105 7.10 31.44 -14.78
N LYS A 106 7.68 32.63 -14.54
CA LYS A 106 7.05 33.92 -14.84
C LYS A 106 7.19 34.27 -16.30
N GLU A 107 6.28 35.08 -16.80
CA GLU A 107 6.39 35.70 -18.13
C GLU A 107 7.47 36.79 -18.18
N SER A 108 7.69 37.45 -17.04
CA SER A 108 8.67 38.54 -16.89
C SER A 108 9.25 38.56 -15.47
N ASP A 109 10.50 38.97 -15.31
CA ASP A 109 11.18 39.10 -14.02
C ASP A 109 11.06 40.49 -13.39
N VAL A 110 10.33 41.41 -14.01
CA VAL A 110 10.27 42.85 -13.63
C VAL A 110 9.49 43.07 -12.33
N THR A 111 8.49 42.25 -12.05
CA THR A 111 7.58 42.41 -10.89
C THR A 111 7.58 41.18 -9.98
N ASP A 112 7.23 41.36 -8.72
CA ASP A 112 6.93 40.25 -7.83
C ASP A 112 5.64 39.52 -8.29
N LEU A 113 5.61 38.21 -8.15
CA LEU A 113 4.43 37.40 -8.42
C LEU A 113 4.09 36.54 -7.21
N THR A 114 2.86 36.61 -6.73
CA THR A 114 2.40 35.77 -5.62
C THR A 114 1.54 34.64 -6.14
N ILE A 115 1.95 33.41 -5.91
CA ILE A 115 1.15 32.20 -6.11
C ILE A 115 0.42 31.92 -4.80
N LYS A 116 -0.91 31.90 -4.84
CA LYS A 116 -1.74 31.75 -3.65
C LYS A 116 -1.90 30.28 -3.24
N ALA A 117 -2.00 30.02 -1.96
CA ALA A 117 -2.46 28.74 -1.43
C ALA A 117 -3.82 28.36 -2.04
N GLY A 118 -4.01 27.09 -2.30
CA GLY A 118 -5.23 26.60 -2.97
C GLY A 118 -5.16 26.61 -4.50
N THR A 119 -4.12 27.20 -5.11
CA THR A 119 -3.90 27.10 -6.57
C THR A 119 -3.78 25.64 -6.97
N VAL A 120 -4.54 25.25 -8.01
CA VAL A 120 -4.57 23.87 -8.52
C VAL A 120 -3.66 23.74 -9.71
N ILE A 121 -2.83 22.69 -9.71
CA ILE A 121 -2.03 22.24 -10.84
C ILE A 121 -2.51 20.85 -11.21
N GLN A 122 -2.66 20.56 -12.49
CA GLN A 122 -3.19 19.25 -12.92
C GLN A 122 -2.37 18.65 -14.06
N THR A 123 -2.60 17.34 -14.25
CA THR A 123 -2.09 16.61 -15.43
C THR A 123 -3.03 16.72 -16.62
N GLU A 124 -2.58 16.28 -17.78
CA GLU A 124 -3.50 15.81 -18.81
C GLU A 124 -4.30 14.60 -18.29
N ARG A 125 -5.33 14.22 -19.05
CA ARG A 125 -6.12 13.04 -18.70
C ARG A 125 -5.29 11.77 -18.94
N ILE A 126 -5.06 11.01 -17.88
CA ILE A 126 -4.33 9.73 -17.89
C ILE A 126 -5.35 8.64 -17.54
N ASN A 127 -5.61 7.70 -18.45
CA ASN A 127 -6.60 6.62 -18.24
C ASN A 127 -7.94 7.14 -17.67
N ASP A 128 -8.47 8.20 -18.29
CA ASP A 128 -9.70 8.90 -17.88
C ASP A 128 -9.69 9.60 -16.51
N VAL A 129 -8.54 9.67 -15.85
CA VAL A 129 -8.36 10.36 -14.56
C VAL A 129 -7.48 11.59 -14.76
N ILE A 130 -7.80 12.67 -14.05
CA ILE A 130 -6.98 13.88 -13.96
C ILE A 130 -6.45 13.95 -12.53
N PHE A 131 -5.13 13.97 -12.37
CA PHE A 131 -4.48 14.10 -11.07
C PHE A 131 -4.21 15.57 -10.78
N ARG A 132 -4.48 15.99 -9.53
CA ARG A 132 -4.37 17.39 -9.11
C ARG A 132 -3.47 17.54 -7.90
N LEU A 133 -2.64 18.58 -7.95
CA LEU A 133 -1.86 19.08 -6.83
C LEU A 133 -2.42 20.44 -6.42
N ILE A 134 -2.32 20.74 -5.14
CA ILE A 134 -2.82 22.00 -4.53
C ILE A 134 -1.63 22.69 -3.87
N VAL A 135 -1.45 23.96 -4.15
CA VAL A 135 -0.42 24.79 -3.48
C VAL A 135 -0.77 24.92 -2.00
N THR A 136 0.18 24.62 -1.12
CA THR A 136 -0.05 24.54 0.32
C THR A 136 0.02 25.88 1.03
N GLN A 137 0.80 26.83 0.50
CA GLN A 137 1.02 28.16 1.12
C GLN A 137 1.26 29.23 0.08
N ASP A 138 0.95 30.46 0.44
CA ASP A 138 1.27 31.61 -0.41
C ASP A 138 2.78 31.70 -0.63
N THR A 139 3.19 31.74 -1.89
CA THR A 139 4.60 31.79 -2.28
C THR A 139 4.85 33.00 -3.17
N VAL A 140 5.73 33.86 -2.75
CA VAL A 140 6.12 35.04 -3.52
C VAL A 140 7.37 34.70 -4.36
N ILE A 141 7.26 34.87 -5.66
CA ILE A 141 8.38 34.80 -6.61
C ILE A 141 8.90 36.23 -6.80
N PRO A 142 10.07 36.58 -6.23
CA PRO A 142 10.52 37.96 -6.22
C PRO A 142 10.93 38.44 -7.61
N LYS A 143 11.02 39.76 -7.76
CA LYS A 143 11.62 40.42 -8.90
C LYS A 143 13.03 39.91 -9.16
N GLY A 144 13.42 39.75 -10.42
CA GLY A 144 14.73 39.21 -10.84
C GLY A 144 14.81 37.67 -10.85
N VAL A 145 13.76 36.97 -10.38
CA VAL A 145 13.69 35.52 -10.42
C VAL A 145 12.61 35.12 -11.43
N LEU A 146 12.98 34.39 -12.46
CA LEU A 146 12.03 33.92 -13.49
C LEU A 146 11.35 32.62 -13.10
N ARG A 147 12.03 31.78 -12.34
CA ARG A 147 11.52 30.44 -11.96
C ARG A 147 11.74 30.19 -10.49
N ALA A 148 10.70 29.75 -9.78
CA ALA A 148 10.78 29.44 -8.36
C ALA A 148 10.03 28.18 -8.00
N PRO A 149 10.50 27.45 -6.97
CA PRO A 149 9.82 26.29 -6.40
C PRO A 149 8.64 26.73 -5.55
N VAL A 150 7.51 26.03 -5.68
CA VAL A 150 6.28 26.27 -4.91
C VAL A 150 5.84 24.94 -4.29
N PRO A 151 5.65 24.88 -2.96
CA PRO A 151 5.25 23.66 -2.28
C PRO A 151 3.80 23.28 -2.59
N VAL A 152 3.60 22.00 -2.86
CA VAL A 152 2.31 21.43 -3.26
C VAL A 152 2.03 20.13 -2.52
N ILE A 153 0.75 19.80 -2.44
CA ILE A 153 0.22 18.55 -1.90
C ILE A 153 -0.82 17.96 -2.85
N ALA A 154 -0.89 16.65 -2.94
CA ALA A 154 -1.90 15.98 -3.73
C ALA A 154 -3.32 16.25 -3.20
N GLU A 155 -4.29 16.35 -4.10
CA GLU A 155 -5.70 16.52 -3.75
C GLU A 155 -6.20 15.35 -2.90
N GLN A 156 -5.80 14.13 -3.26
CA GLN A 156 -6.17 12.89 -2.58
C GLN A 156 -4.93 12.11 -2.15
N ALA A 157 -5.11 11.20 -1.19
CA ALA A 157 -4.09 10.26 -0.80
C ALA A 157 -4.02 9.11 -1.83
N GLY A 158 -2.82 8.57 -2.02
CA GLY A 158 -2.59 7.43 -2.90
C GLY A 158 -1.27 7.51 -3.66
N ALA A 159 -0.74 6.36 -4.01
CA ALA A 159 0.51 6.23 -4.76
C ALA A 159 0.39 6.74 -6.21
N ASN A 160 -0.81 6.77 -6.77
CA ASN A 160 -1.07 7.22 -8.15
C ASN A 160 -0.70 8.68 -8.42
N PHE A 161 -0.54 9.50 -7.37
CA PHE A 161 -0.11 10.89 -7.49
C PHE A 161 1.41 11.05 -7.61
N ASN A 162 2.19 9.99 -7.43
CA ASN A 162 3.65 10.01 -7.54
C ASN A 162 4.08 9.92 -9.02
N LEU A 163 3.67 10.88 -9.82
CA LEU A 163 3.96 10.89 -11.25
C LEU A 163 5.37 11.41 -11.53
N ALA A 164 5.93 10.96 -12.64
CA ALA A 164 7.25 11.38 -13.11
C ALA A 164 7.28 12.89 -13.46
N ALA A 165 8.47 13.42 -13.72
CA ALA A 165 8.67 14.80 -14.15
C ALA A 165 7.85 15.15 -15.41
N GLY A 166 7.36 16.38 -15.48
CA GLY A 166 6.63 16.92 -16.64
C GLY A 166 5.15 16.54 -16.74
N TYR A 167 4.62 15.72 -15.83
CA TYR A 167 3.18 15.38 -15.84
C TYR A 167 2.31 16.49 -15.27
N TYR A 168 2.72 17.16 -14.21
CA TYR A 168 2.00 18.29 -13.60
C TYR A 168 2.40 19.60 -14.27
N ARG A 169 1.70 19.96 -15.36
CA ARG A 169 2.06 21.11 -16.20
C ARG A 169 0.90 21.98 -16.62
N ILE A 170 -0.30 21.72 -16.15
CA ILE A 170 -1.50 22.45 -16.54
C ILE A 170 -2.05 23.23 -15.36
N LEU A 171 -2.30 24.51 -15.56
CA LEU A 171 -3.10 25.34 -14.68
C LEU A 171 -4.53 25.39 -15.23
N PRO A 172 -5.52 24.79 -14.51
CA PRO A 172 -6.94 24.88 -14.94
C PRO A 172 -7.43 26.32 -15.00
N GLU A 173 -6.93 27.16 -14.09
CA GLU A 173 -7.15 28.58 -14.06
C GLU A 173 -5.84 29.31 -14.37
N SER A 174 -5.84 30.12 -15.43
CA SER A 174 -4.65 30.90 -15.80
C SER A 174 -4.35 31.96 -14.75
N ILE A 175 -3.08 32.05 -14.36
CA ILE A 175 -2.61 33.07 -13.40
C ILE A 175 -1.85 34.12 -14.20
N ALA A 176 -2.26 35.38 -14.09
CA ALA A 176 -1.60 36.48 -14.78
C ALA A 176 -0.12 36.55 -14.39
N GLY A 177 0.77 36.59 -15.38
CA GLY A 177 2.22 36.64 -15.18
C GLY A 177 2.90 35.26 -15.02
N VAL A 178 2.17 34.15 -15.10
CA VAL A 178 2.73 32.78 -15.15
C VAL A 178 2.74 32.30 -16.60
N SER A 179 3.91 31.95 -17.09
CA SER A 179 4.08 31.39 -18.46
C SER A 179 4.03 29.86 -18.49
N ALA A 180 4.52 29.20 -17.46
CA ALA A 180 4.55 27.74 -17.36
C ALA A 180 4.61 27.24 -15.92
N VAL A 181 4.15 26.02 -15.72
CA VAL A 181 4.27 25.27 -14.50
C VAL A 181 4.74 23.86 -14.84
N GLU A 182 5.68 23.31 -14.09
CA GLU A 182 6.12 21.93 -14.27
C GLU A 182 6.75 21.33 -13.01
N ASN A 183 6.62 20.04 -12.85
CA ASN A 183 7.34 19.26 -11.85
C ASN A 183 8.62 18.70 -12.46
N LEU A 184 9.74 18.81 -11.73
CA LEU A 184 11.05 18.28 -12.12
C LEU A 184 11.24 16.83 -11.61
N GLU A 185 12.40 16.23 -11.92
CA GLU A 185 12.70 14.84 -11.51
C GLU A 185 12.64 14.67 -9.98
N ASP A 186 13.13 15.63 -9.22
CA ASP A 186 13.18 15.59 -7.75
C ASP A 186 12.03 16.37 -7.08
N TRP A 187 10.87 16.51 -7.75
CA TRP A 187 9.76 17.29 -7.20
C TRP A 187 9.16 16.69 -5.93
N LEU A 188 9.25 15.37 -5.76
CA LEU A 188 8.56 14.61 -4.74
C LEU A 188 9.37 14.57 -3.43
N THR A 189 8.94 15.30 -2.42
CA THR A 189 9.58 15.33 -1.10
C THR A 189 9.05 14.25 -0.16
N SER A 190 7.75 13.90 -0.30
CA SER A 190 7.11 12.80 0.41
C SER A 190 6.17 12.09 -0.54
N PRO A 191 6.43 10.83 -0.92
CA PRO A 191 5.54 10.11 -1.81
C PRO A 191 4.20 9.85 -1.15
N GLY A 192 3.14 9.93 -1.97
CA GLY A 192 1.84 9.42 -1.61
C GLY A 192 1.87 7.90 -1.51
N ALA A 193 1.07 7.34 -0.64
CA ALA A 193 0.92 5.90 -0.47
C ALA A 193 -0.54 5.53 -0.34
N ASP A 194 -0.87 4.34 -0.83
CA ASP A 194 -2.16 3.73 -0.59
C ASP A 194 -2.24 3.21 0.85
N ARG A 195 -3.43 2.87 1.30
CA ARG A 195 -3.61 2.20 2.57
C ARG A 195 -2.89 0.85 2.53
N GLU A 196 -2.16 0.54 3.59
CA GLU A 196 -1.47 -0.74 3.76
C GLU A 196 -2.41 -1.93 3.56
N THR A 197 -1.94 -2.91 2.82
CA THR A 197 -2.66 -4.17 2.57
C THR A 197 -2.52 -5.13 3.76
N ASN A 198 -3.37 -6.15 3.81
CA ASN A 198 -3.26 -7.21 4.82
C ASN A 198 -1.91 -7.94 4.77
N ASP A 199 -1.34 -8.12 3.57
CA ASP A 199 -0.07 -8.84 3.41
C ASP A 199 1.11 -8.00 3.88
N GLU A 200 1.13 -6.71 3.60
CA GLU A 200 2.15 -5.78 4.10
C GLU A 200 2.12 -5.65 5.63
N LEU A 201 0.91 -5.57 6.23
CA LEU A 201 0.76 -5.57 7.68
C LEU A 201 1.26 -6.89 8.29
N ARG A 202 1.02 -8.04 7.65
CA ARG A 202 1.56 -9.34 8.10
C ARG A 202 3.08 -9.36 8.09
N GLU A 203 3.71 -8.83 7.05
CA GLU A 203 5.17 -8.74 6.98
C GLU A 203 5.72 -7.82 8.09
N ARG A 204 5.10 -6.67 8.33
CA ARG A 204 5.47 -5.81 9.46
C ARG A 204 5.26 -6.50 10.80
N TYR A 205 4.16 -7.25 10.97
CA TYR A 205 3.90 -8.03 12.17
C TYR A 205 5.01 -9.05 12.43
N ARG A 206 5.45 -9.79 11.41
CA ARG A 206 6.57 -10.73 11.52
C ARG A 206 7.87 -10.03 11.85
N THR A 207 8.14 -8.91 11.21
CA THR A 207 9.34 -8.10 11.43
C THR A 207 9.37 -7.53 12.85
N GLN A 208 8.22 -7.21 13.45
CA GLN A 208 8.12 -6.73 14.82
C GLN A 208 8.71 -7.72 15.82
N PHE A 209 8.45 -9.00 15.68
CA PHE A 209 9.05 -10.03 16.54
C PHE A 209 10.54 -10.21 16.28
N SER A 210 10.99 -10.09 15.04
CA SER A 210 12.41 -10.14 14.69
C SER A 210 13.18 -8.93 15.22
N SER A 211 12.52 -7.77 15.38
CA SER A 211 13.11 -6.52 15.85
C SER A 211 13.30 -6.47 17.38
N VAL A 212 12.74 -7.42 18.12
CA VAL A 212 12.98 -7.58 19.58
C VAL A 212 14.38 -8.17 19.86
N GLY A 213 15.12 -8.55 18.81
CA GLY A 213 16.50 -9.03 18.94
C GLY A 213 17.44 -8.01 19.57
N GLN A 214 18.37 -8.48 20.41
CA GLN A 214 19.35 -7.65 21.11
C GLN A 214 20.46 -7.08 20.19
N HIS A 215 20.40 -7.37 18.89
CA HIS A 215 21.42 -6.97 17.91
C HIS A 215 20.80 -6.18 16.75
N HIS A 216 21.54 -5.23 16.21
CA HIS A 216 21.16 -4.46 15.03
C HIS A 216 21.35 -5.29 13.76
N ILE A 217 20.38 -6.17 13.51
CA ILE A 217 20.31 -7.00 12.31
C ILE A 217 19.38 -6.36 11.27
N ASP A 218 19.42 -6.86 10.05
CA ASP A 218 18.63 -6.36 8.92
C ASP A 218 17.14 -6.17 9.23
N SER A 219 16.55 -7.10 9.98
CA SER A 219 15.13 -7.01 10.34
C SER A 219 14.80 -5.81 11.21
N VAL A 220 15.70 -5.41 12.12
CA VAL A 220 15.56 -4.21 12.96
C VAL A 220 15.59 -2.98 12.08
N TYR A 221 16.62 -2.83 11.24
CA TYR A 221 16.74 -1.70 10.32
C TYR A 221 15.61 -1.65 9.28
N LYS A 222 15.20 -2.80 8.72
CA LYS A 222 14.02 -2.89 7.85
C LYS A 222 12.77 -2.36 8.53
N GLY A 223 12.54 -2.76 9.78
CA GLY A 223 11.41 -2.30 10.58
C GLY A 223 11.44 -0.79 10.83
N MET A 224 12.61 -0.21 11.11
CA MET A 224 12.78 1.23 11.30
C MET A 224 12.53 2.02 10.00
N ILE A 225 13.17 1.62 8.92
CA ILE A 225 13.03 2.28 7.61
C ILE A 225 11.59 2.16 7.10
N ALA A 226 10.95 1.00 7.27
CA ALA A 226 9.57 0.77 6.86
C ALA A 226 8.54 1.57 7.66
N LYS A 227 8.91 2.21 8.78
CA LYS A 227 8.02 3.18 9.48
C LYS A 227 7.79 4.45 8.66
N VAL A 228 8.73 4.79 7.79
CA VAL A 228 8.57 5.93 6.88
C VAL A 228 7.49 5.58 5.84
N ALA A 229 6.61 6.54 5.54
CA ALA A 229 5.52 6.35 4.58
C ALA A 229 6.02 5.85 3.22
N ALA A 230 5.19 5.08 2.53
CA ALA A 230 5.44 4.52 1.19
C ALA A 230 6.59 3.50 1.08
N LEU A 231 7.14 3.02 2.21
CA LEU A 231 8.13 1.94 2.19
C LEU A 231 7.54 0.64 2.74
N SER A 232 7.69 -0.43 1.98
CA SER A 232 7.41 -1.80 2.39
C SER A 232 8.71 -2.52 2.75
N VAL A 233 8.64 -3.48 3.68
CA VAL A 233 9.81 -4.22 4.20
C VAL A 233 10.53 -5.02 3.12
N ASP A 234 9.80 -5.56 2.16
CA ASP A 234 10.30 -6.35 1.04
C ASP A 234 11.06 -5.55 -0.02
N ARG A 235 10.94 -4.20 0.02
CA ARG A 235 11.59 -3.28 -0.92
C ARG A 235 12.81 -2.57 -0.36
N ILE A 236 13.34 -3.09 0.75
CA ILE A 236 14.55 -2.61 1.41
C ILE A 236 15.63 -3.66 1.30
N TYR A 237 16.71 -3.35 0.59
CA TYR A 237 17.81 -4.26 0.29
C TYR A 237 19.09 -3.77 0.94
N PHE A 238 19.85 -4.65 1.58
CA PHE A 238 21.12 -4.31 2.23
C PHE A 238 22.32 -4.82 1.47
N LYS A 239 23.40 -4.02 1.53
CA LYS A 239 24.73 -4.43 1.12
C LYS A 239 25.66 -4.33 2.35
N HIS A 240 26.14 -5.50 2.80
CA HIS A 240 26.87 -5.68 4.05
C HIS A 240 28.37 -5.61 3.96
N ASP A 241 28.97 -5.64 2.78
CA ASP A 241 30.43 -5.80 2.55
C ASP A 241 31.27 -4.62 3.01
N ALA A 242 30.89 -3.94 4.10
CA ALA A 242 31.54 -2.72 4.59
C ALA A 242 31.83 -1.71 3.47
N PRO A 243 30.80 -1.29 2.69
CA PRO A 243 30.97 -0.59 1.41
C PRO A 243 31.68 0.78 1.54
N ARG A 244 31.79 1.32 2.73
CA ARG A 244 32.40 2.59 3.04
C ARG A 244 33.50 2.49 4.13
N GLY A 245 33.87 1.25 4.52
CA GLY A 245 34.82 0.94 5.57
C GLY A 245 34.19 0.13 6.72
N PRO A 246 34.96 -0.28 7.73
CA PRO A 246 34.48 -1.07 8.85
C PRO A 246 33.29 -0.42 9.56
N GLY A 247 32.29 -1.22 9.94
CA GLY A 247 31.07 -0.76 10.64
C GLY A 247 30.05 -0.10 9.73
N THR A 248 30.20 -0.16 8.39
CA THR A 248 29.28 0.48 7.45
C THR A 248 28.41 -0.51 6.69
N ALA A 249 27.17 -0.13 6.43
CA ALA A 249 26.25 -0.84 5.53
C ALA A 249 25.50 0.17 4.66
N ASN A 250 25.05 -0.27 3.49
CA ASN A 250 24.19 0.52 2.61
C ASN A 250 22.82 -0.14 2.50
N ALA A 251 21.76 0.65 2.64
CA ALA A 251 20.39 0.21 2.32
C ALA A 251 19.97 0.84 0.99
N TYR A 252 19.39 0.03 0.12
CA TYR A 252 18.84 0.47 -1.16
C TYR A 252 17.32 0.40 -1.08
N LEU A 253 16.66 1.51 -1.39
CA LEU A 253 15.23 1.70 -1.27
C LEU A 253 14.58 1.73 -2.65
N LEU A 254 13.48 0.97 -2.80
CA LEU A 254 12.66 0.94 -4.01
C LEU A 254 11.23 1.30 -3.64
N LEU A 255 10.66 2.32 -4.27
CA LEU A 255 9.24 2.64 -4.13
C LEU A 255 8.39 1.79 -5.09
N ASP A 256 7.10 1.61 -4.78
CA ASP A 256 6.13 0.96 -5.68
C ASP A 256 6.01 1.67 -7.02
N THR A 257 6.22 2.97 -7.01
CA THR A 257 6.18 3.84 -8.19
C THR A 257 7.49 3.89 -8.97
N GLY A 258 8.53 3.14 -8.56
CA GLY A 258 9.84 3.07 -9.21
C GLY A 258 10.89 3.93 -8.54
N VAL A 259 11.33 4.99 -9.21
CA VAL A 259 12.48 5.80 -8.77
C VAL A 259 12.21 6.51 -7.45
N THR A 260 13.16 6.43 -6.55
CA THR A 260 13.12 7.12 -5.26
C THR A 260 13.81 8.48 -5.39
N SER A 261 13.09 9.57 -5.10
CA SER A 261 13.62 10.92 -5.17
C SER A 261 14.68 11.18 -4.10
N GLN A 262 15.67 12.03 -4.38
CA GLN A 262 16.73 12.37 -3.43
C GLN A 262 16.18 13.03 -2.15
N PRO A 263 15.21 13.97 -2.19
CA PRO A 263 14.64 14.56 -0.98
C PRO A 263 13.99 13.51 -0.05
N PHE A 264 13.39 12.46 -0.62
CA PHE A 264 12.83 11.37 0.18
C PHE A 264 13.94 10.51 0.80
N ILE A 265 15.00 10.18 0.07
CA ILE A 265 16.18 9.50 0.62
C ILE A 265 16.78 10.28 1.78
N ASP A 266 16.90 11.60 1.65
CA ASP A 266 17.40 12.48 2.71
C ASP A 266 16.49 12.46 3.94
N LYS A 267 15.16 12.41 3.75
CA LYS A 267 14.18 12.25 4.84
C LYS A 267 14.36 10.93 5.58
N VAL A 268 14.56 9.82 4.85
CA VAL A 268 14.81 8.51 5.46
C VAL A 268 16.15 8.48 6.20
N ASN A 269 17.21 9.02 5.60
CA ASN A 269 18.52 9.11 6.25
C ASN A 269 18.48 9.94 7.54
N ARG A 270 17.74 11.06 7.54
CA ARG A 270 17.51 11.85 8.75
C ARG A 270 16.79 11.01 9.82
N HIS A 271 15.74 10.30 9.45
CA HIS A 271 15.03 9.44 10.40
C HIS A 271 15.94 8.37 11.00
N VAL A 272 16.75 7.70 10.21
CA VAL A 272 17.61 6.61 10.70
C VAL A 272 18.82 7.14 11.48
N ARG A 273 19.49 8.19 11.00
CA ARG A 273 20.76 8.67 11.55
C ARG A 273 20.58 9.77 12.58
N ASP A 274 19.85 10.84 12.25
CA ASP A 274 19.83 12.05 13.06
C ASP A 274 18.86 11.93 14.26
N GLU A 275 17.81 11.12 14.12
CA GLU A 275 16.85 10.83 15.20
C GLU A 275 17.32 9.71 16.14
N GLY A 276 18.50 9.12 15.88
CA GLY A 276 19.16 8.18 16.78
C GLY A 276 18.63 6.74 16.72
N PHE A 277 18.00 6.35 15.63
CA PHE A 277 17.50 4.99 15.41
C PHE A 277 18.56 4.03 14.85
N HIS A 278 19.85 4.29 15.11
CA HIS A 278 20.94 3.41 14.70
C HIS A 278 21.73 2.88 15.90
N GLY A 279 22.49 1.78 15.70
CA GLY A 279 23.34 1.20 16.72
C GLY A 279 24.58 2.06 17.00
N HIS A 280 25.13 1.93 18.20
CA HIS A 280 26.40 2.58 18.55
C HIS A 280 27.52 1.99 17.69
N GLY A 281 28.11 2.82 16.86
CA GLY A 281 29.18 2.43 15.95
C GLY A 281 28.75 1.87 14.61
N ASP A 282 27.42 1.80 14.34
CA ASP A 282 26.88 1.44 13.04
C ASP A 282 26.70 2.68 12.18
N ASP A 283 27.20 2.64 10.94
CA ASP A 283 26.95 3.67 9.94
C ASP A 283 26.15 3.11 8.77
N LEU A 284 24.82 3.30 8.83
CA LEU A 284 23.90 2.93 7.77
C LEU A 284 23.53 4.16 6.94
N ILE A 285 23.68 4.06 5.61
CA ILE A 285 23.19 5.07 4.68
C ILE A 285 22.20 4.44 3.72
N CYS A 286 21.09 5.13 3.51
CA CYS A 286 20.06 4.77 2.53
C CYS A 286 20.32 5.45 1.19
N TYR A 287 20.15 4.72 0.10
CA TYR A 287 20.28 5.16 -1.28
C TYR A 287 19.06 4.75 -2.08
N ALA A 288 18.81 5.47 -3.18
CA ALA A 288 17.88 4.98 -4.18
C ALA A 288 18.42 3.69 -4.82
N MET A 289 17.53 2.76 -5.18
CA MET A 289 17.92 1.58 -5.94
C MET A 289 18.52 2.01 -7.28
N PRO A 290 19.71 1.51 -7.67
CA PRO A 290 20.31 1.85 -8.95
C PRO A 290 19.46 1.35 -10.11
N GLU A 291 19.22 2.19 -11.10
CA GLU A 291 18.49 1.86 -12.30
C GLU A 291 19.41 1.30 -13.39
N THR A 292 18.93 0.26 -14.07
CA THR A 292 19.53 -0.19 -15.33
C THR A 292 18.63 0.23 -16.48
N LYS A 293 19.10 1.16 -17.29
CA LYS A 293 18.35 1.61 -18.47
C LYS A 293 18.55 0.62 -19.62
N HIS A 294 17.45 0.02 -20.09
CA HIS A 294 17.44 -0.85 -21.25
C HIS A 294 16.75 -0.16 -22.42
N ASN A 295 17.42 -0.10 -23.56
CA ASN A 295 16.81 0.35 -24.80
C ASN A 295 16.02 -0.79 -25.43
N LEU A 296 14.70 -0.70 -25.45
CA LEU A 296 13.83 -1.66 -26.10
C LEU A 296 13.42 -1.12 -27.47
N THR A 297 13.71 -1.88 -28.52
CA THR A 297 13.19 -1.60 -29.86
C THR A 297 12.08 -2.60 -30.16
N CYS A 298 10.85 -2.13 -30.24
CA CYS A 298 9.68 -2.97 -30.54
C CYS A 298 9.15 -2.65 -31.93
N ALA A 299 8.91 -3.66 -32.74
CA ALA A 299 8.15 -3.55 -34.00
C ALA A 299 6.72 -4.04 -33.74
N ILE A 300 5.76 -3.13 -33.89
CA ILE A 300 4.34 -3.45 -33.70
C ILE A 300 3.72 -3.70 -35.07
N TYR A 301 3.24 -4.90 -35.29
CA TYR A 301 2.53 -5.28 -36.51
C TYR A 301 1.02 -5.25 -36.24
N PHE A 302 0.32 -4.35 -36.95
CA PHE A 302 -1.14 -4.29 -36.86
C PHE A 302 -1.78 -5.15 -37.98
N GLN A 303 -2.87 -5.81 -37.65
CA GLN A 303 -3.68 -6.44 -38.71
C GLN A 303 -4.26 -5.36 -39.64
N PRO A 304 -4.33 -5.62 -40.96
CA PRO A 304 -4.81 -4.63 -41.94
C PRO A 304 -6.21 -4.10 -41.68
N SER A 305 -7.07 -4.88 -41.01
CA SER A 305 -8.43 -4.49 -40.60
C SER A 305 -8.47 -3.37 -39.53
N ILE A 306 -7.39 -3.17 -38.78
CA ILE A 306 -7.32 -2.14 -37.76
C ILE A 306 -6.73 -0.84 -38.33
N LEU A 307 -5.85 -0.95 -39.31
CA LEU A 307 -5.26 0.20 -40.02
C LEU A 307 -6.29 1.07 -40.75
N SER A 308 -7.37 0.50 -41.28
CA SER A 308 -8.44 1.25 -41.95
C SER A 308 -9.24 2.13 -40.98
N ALA A 309 -9.35 1.78 -39.71
CA ALA A 309 -10.06 2.56 -38.72
C ALA A 309 -9.21 3.69 -38.09
N MET A 310 -7.88 3.55 -38.09
CA MET A 310 -6.95 4.53 -37.51
C MET A 310 -6.42 5.58 -38.51
N CYS A 311 -6.47 5.30 -39.83
CA CYS A 311 -5.95 6.21 -40.89
C CYS A 311 -6.87 7.37 -41.26
N VAL A 312 -7.97 7.62 -40.57
CA VAL A 312 -8.83 8.79 -40.85
C VAL A 312 -8.20 10.12 -40.38
N ASN A 313 -7.10 10.07 -39.58
CA ASN A 313 -6.42 11.28 -39.14
C ASN A 313 -4.91 11.26 -39.49
N LYS A 314 -4.59 11.63 -40.74
CA LYS A 314 -3.21 11.70 -41.28
C LYS A 314 -2.24 12.62 -40.54
N LYS A 315 -2.62 13.25 -39.42
CA LYS A 315 -1.77 14.16 -38.65
C LYS A 315 -1.18 13.55 -37.37
N SER A 316 -1.52 12.31 -37.00
CA SER A 316 -1.04 11.70 -35.74
C SER A 316 -0.06 10.53 -35.90
N CYS A 317 0.26 10.09 -37.10
CA CYS A 317 1.16 8.95 -37.35
C CYS A 317 2.66 9.18 -37.06
N ASN A 318 3.09 10.38 -36.70
CA ASN A 318 4.51 10.70 -36.54
C ASN A 318 4.93 10.95 -35.06
N LYS A 319 4.15 10.54 -34.05
CA LYS A 319 4.46 10.88 -32.65
C LYS A 319 4.50 9.72 -31.66
N TRP A 320 4.76 8.52 -32.10
CA TRP A 320 5.08 7.43 -31.16
C TRP A 320 6.52 6.99 -31.34
N LYS A 321 7.47 7.78 -30.83
CA LYS A 321 8.76 7.30 -30.34
C LYS A 321 8.57 7.08 -28.83
N ILE A 322 8.45 5.82 -28.44
CA ILE A 322 8.56 5.37 -27.06
C ILE A 322 10.03 5.36 -26.70
#